data_b6a365e15107d3ecc48a93b0646c2976
#
_entry.id   b6a365e15107d3ecc48a93b0646c2976
#
_cell.length_a   1.000
_cell.length_b   1.000
_cell.length_c   1.000
_cell.angle_alpha   90.00
_cell.angle_beta   90.00
_cell.angle_gamma   90.00
#
_symmetry.space_group_name_H-M   'P 1'
#
loop_
_entity.id
_entity.type
_entity.pdbx_description
1 polymer ?
#
loop_
_entity_poly.entity_id
_entity_poly.type
_entity_poly.pdbx_seq_one_letter_code
_entity_poly.pdbx_strand_id
1 'polypeptide(L)'
;LDAYGHNRGSHREFSNDVAGYKALLKWAKVKGQRVFFCFENTGHYSLKLAMYLASKKQVYVQENPVVIKRSSGVIREKNDVIDAIMIARYGWLHREELSPSELKDNELLEVGRLLALRDQLVRNRTGLKSTLSELKKLLSSSSTDTCCKTLVSSITHLTSQINKIEKQLKTLIKTSEALSQNYKLITSLKGIGLVVGAQLLYHTNNFKRFDSWRQFSSYCGTAPFGHSSGSSIHKKRKCHPMG
;
A
#
# COMPACT_ATOMS: atom_id res chain seq x y z
N LEU A 1 22.87 0.87 -11.13
CA LEU A 1 23.91 1.89 -11.03
C LEU A 1 25.11 1.35 -10.25
N ASP A 2 26.31 1.89 -10.50
CA ASP A 2 27.49 1.57 -9.69
C ASP A 2 27.54 2.41 -8.40
N ALA A 3 28.60 2.24 -7.60
CA ALA A 3 28.82 2.98 -6.36
C ALA A 3 28.92 4.50 -6.57
N TYR A 4 29.19 4.96 -7.78
CA TYR A 4 29.30 6.37 -8.15
C TYR A 4 28.03 6.92 -8.83
N GLY A 5 27.00 6.09 -9.00
CA GLY A 5 25.75 6.47 -9.63
C GLY A 5 25.75 6.41 -11.16
N HIS A 6 26.79 5.83 -11.76
CA HIS A 6 26.85 5.67 -13.21
C HIS A 6 26.08 4.45 -13.65
N ASN A 7 25.37 4.58 -14.78
CA ASN A 7 24.68 3.45 -15.38
C ASN A 7 25.73 2.52 -16.05
N ARG A 8 25.93 1.33 -15.48
CA ARG A 8 26.90 0.34 -15.98
C ARG A 8 26.28 -0.78 -16.78
N GLY A 9 24.96 -0.80 -16.88
CA GLY A 9 24.26 -1.94 -17.46
C GLY A 9 23.36 -1.57 -18.62
N SER A 10 23.16 -2.56 -19.49
CA SER A 10 22.00 -2.58 -20.36
C SER A 10 20.74 -2.87 -19.54
N HIS A 11 19.64 -2.27 -19.95
CA HIS A 11 18.31 -2.64 -19.45
C HIS A 11 18.06 -4.15 -19.69
N ARG A 12 17.46 -4.81 -18.70
CA ARG A 12 17.07 -6.21 -18.81
C ARG A 12 15.75 -6.45 -18.10
N GLU A 13 14.89 -7.21 -18.74
CA GLU A 13 13.61 -7.63 -18.20
C GLU A 13 13.71 -9.02 -17.58
N PHE A 14 12.97 -9.22 -16.49
CA PHE A 14 12.89 -10.49 -15.77
C PHE A 14 11.43 -10.81 -15.49
N SER A 15 11.06 -12.08 -15.62
CA SER A 15 9.72 -12.54 -15.26
C SER A 15 9.46 -12.36 -13.76
N ASN A 16 8.20 -12.00 -13.40
CA ASN A 16 7.81 -11.81 -12.00
C ASN A 16 7.47 -13.15 -11.32
N ASP A 17 8.44 -14.07 -11.35
CA ASP A 17 8.40 -15.40 -10.77
C ASP A 17 9.76 -15.82 -10.19
N VAL A 18 9.82 -17.02 -9.59
CA VAL A 18 11.04 -17.52 -8.95
C VAL A 18 12.21 -17.67 -9.94
N ALA A 19 11.95 -18.01 -11.20
CA ALA A 19 12.99 -18.15 -12.21
C ALA A 19 13.58 -16.79 -12.59
N GLY A 20 12.72 -15.79 -12.81
CA GLY A 20 13.13 -14.41 -13.07
C GLY A 20 13.89 -13.79 -11.89
N TYR A 21 13.46 -14.03 -10.65
CA TYR A 21 14.18 -13.55 -9.47
C TYR A 21 15.57 -14.17 -9.29
N LYS A 22 15.73 -15.47 -9.61
CA LYS A 22 17.05 -16.12 -9.67
C LYS A 22 17.95 -15.48 -10.72
N ALA A 23 17.40 -15.23 -11.91
CA ALA A 23 18.12 -14.59 -13.00
C ALA A 23 18.49 -13.14 -12.64
N LEU A 24 17.59 -12.38 -12.01
CA LEU A 24 17.85 -11.03 -11.50
C LEU A 24 19.02 -11.03 -10.50
N LEU A 25 19.02 -11.90 -9.50
CA LEU A 25 20.12 -11.98 -8.53
C LEU A 25 21.45 -12.35 -9.18
N LYS A 26 21.43 -13.29 -10.16
CA LYS A 26 22.65 -13.67 -10.91
C LYS A 26 23.17 -12.49 -11.73
N TRP A 27 22.30 -11.74 -12.38
CA TRP A 27 22.66 -10.58 -13.20
C TRP A 27 23.18 -9.41 -12.36
N ALA A 28 22.51 -9.14 -11.22
CA ALA A 28 22.90 -8.03 -10.32
C ALA A 28 24.16 -8.31 -9.50
N LYS A 29 24.60 -9.59 -9.40
CA LYS A 29 25.73 -9.97 -8.55
C LYS A 29 27.05 -9.45 -9.14
N VAL A 30 27.70 -8.58 -8.41
CA VAL A 30 29.05 -8.09 -8.70
C VAL A 30 30.01 -8.64 -7.65
N LYS A 31 31.13 -9.24 -8.09
CA LYS A 31 32.12 -9.83 -7.18
C LYS A 31 32.70 -8.77 -6.23
N GLY A 32 32.61 -9.04 -4.92
CA GLY A 32 33.13 -8.13 -3.89
C GLY A 32 32.28 -6.92 -3.57
N GLN A 33 31.08 -6.79 -4.15
CA GLN A 33 30.19 -5.66 -3.88
C GLN A 33 28.87 -6.11 -3.28
N ARG A 34 28.32 -5.28 -2.39
CA ARG A 34 26.95 -5.44 -1.89
C ARG A 34 25.97 -4.84 -2.89
N VAL A 35 24.91 -5.56 -3.19
CA VAL A 35 23.82 -5.10 -4.06
C VAL A 35 22.68 -4.61 -3.20
N PHE A 36 22.17 -3.45 -3.54
CA PHE A 36 20.99 -2.84 -2.95
C PHE A 36 19.88 -2.78 -3.99
N PHE A 37 18.73 -3.35 -3.66
CA PHE A 37 17.58 -3.35 -4.56
C PHE A 37 16.61 -2.25 -4.17
N CYS A 38 16.20 -1.44 -5.12
CA CYS A 38 15.16 -0.44 -4.93
C CYS A 38 14.06 -0.66 -5.97
N PHE A 39 12.81 -0.70 -5.52
CA PHE A 39 11.65 -0.88 -6.40
C PHE A 39 10.39 -0.27 -5.79
N GLU A 40 9.41 0.01 -6.64
CA GLU A 40 8.14 0.59 -6.24
C GLU A 40 7.29 -0.40 -5.44
N ASN A 41 6.58 0.12 -4.44
CA ASN A 41 5.57 -0.64 -3.72
C ASN A 41 4.26 -0.65 -4.53
N THR A 42 4.11 -1.63 -5.41
CA THR A 42 2.95 -1.85 -6.27
C THR A 42 2.02 -2.97 -5.76
N GLY A 43 2.00 -3.17 -4.45
CA GLY A 43 1.14 -4.17 -3.80
C GLY A 43 1.53 -5.61 -4.14
N HIS A 44 0.61 -6.39 -4.69
CA HIS A 44 0.84 -7.82 -4.94
C HIS A 44 1.99 -8.11 -5.92
N TYR A 45 2.23 -7.21 -6.87
CA TYR A 45 3.31 -7.38 -7.86
C TYR A 45 4.69 -7.33 -7.20
N SER A 46 4.93 -6.32 -6.38
CA SER A 46 6.22 -6.13 -5.69
C SER A 46 6.41 -7.07 -4.50
N LEU A 47 5.32 -7.54 -3.88
CA LEU A 47 5.37 -8.40 -2.69
C LEU A 47 6.11 -9.72 -2.95
N LYS A 48 5.89 -10.37 -4.09
CA LYS A 48 6.56 -11.63 -4.44
C LYS A 48 8.08 -11.47 -4.52
N LEU A 49 8.53 -10.38 -5.17
CA LEU A 49 9.95 -10.05 -5.24
C LEU A 49 10.52 -9.75 -3.84
N ALA A 50 9.81 -8.95 -3.03
CA ALA A 50 10.23 -8.64 -1.65
C ALA A 50 10.40 -9.91 -0.80
N MET A 51 9.42 -10.83 -0.84
CA MET A 51 9.49 -12.11 -0.14
C MET A 51 10.71 -12.94 -0.59
N TYR A 52 10.96 -12.98 -1.91
CA TYR A 52 12.10 -13.70 -2.45
C TYR A 52 13.42 -13.09 -2.01
N LEU A 53 13.59 -11.76 -2.12
CA LEU A 53 14.79 -11.06 -1.69
C LEU A 53 15.06 -11.24 -0.20
N ALA A 54 14.03 -11.13 0.64
CA ALA A 54 14.12 -11.38 2.07
C ALA A 54 14.56 -12.82 2.39
N SER A 55 13.98 -13.82 1.69
CA SER A 55 14.37 -15.23 1.84
C SER A 55 15.85 -15.48 1.49
N LYS A 56 16.42 -14.64 0.62
CA LYS A 56 17.82 -14.67 0.20
C LYS A 56 18.70 -13.69 0.99
N LYS A 57 18.17 -13.09 2.06
CA LYS A 57 18.86 -12.10 2.90
C LYS A 57 19.48 -10.95 2.09
N GLN A 58 18.79 -10.54 1.00
CA GLN A 58 19.19 -9.40 0.19
C GLN A 58 18.64 -8.11 0.78
N VAL A 59 19.44 -7.04 0.69
CA VAL A 59 19.02 -5.70 1.13
C VAL A 59 18.14 -5.07 0.04
N TYR A 60 16.95 -4.64 0.41
CA TYR A 60 16.04 -3.98 -0.52
C TYR A 60 15.23 -2.88 0.15
N VAL A 61 14.76 -1.94 -0.65
CA VAL A 61 13.79 -0.91 -0.27
C VAL A 61 12.60 -0.96 -1.21
N GLN A 62 11.41 -1.00 -0.63
CA GLN A 62 10.14 -0.75 -1.32
C GLN A 62 9.69 0.68 -1.02
N GLU A 63 9.66 1.52 -2.05
CA GLU A 63 9.30 2.91 -1.89
C GLU A 63 7.95 3.24 -2.53
N ASN A 64 7.28 4.26 -2.01
CA ASN A 64 6.03 4.74 -2.58
C ASN A 64 6.28 5.34 -3.98
N PRO A 65 5.54 4.91 -5.03
CA PRO A 65 5.66 5.43 -6.38
C PRO A 65 5.60 6.96 -6.47
N VAL A 66 4.78 7.58 -5.62
CA VAL A 66 4.64 9.04 -5.59
C VAL A 66 5.90 9.73 -5.07
N VAL A 67 6.59 9.14 -4.10
CA VAL A 67 7.86 9.68 -3.57
C VAL A 67 8.94 9.63 -4.64
N ILE A 68 9.10 8.48 -5.31
CA ILE A 68 10.05 8.31 -6.41
C ILE A 68 9.76 9.32 -7.53
N LYS A 69 8.51 9.43 -7.95
CA LYS A 69 8.11 10.36 -9.01
C LYS A 69 8.38 11.82 -8.65
N ARG A 70 8.18 12.23 -7.40
CA ARG A 70 8.45 13.61 -6.97
C ARG A 70 9.94 13.94 -6.91
N SER A 71 10.78 12.97 -6.58
CA SER A 71 12.23 13.15 -6.55
C SER A 71 12.87 13.21 -7.95
N SER A 72 12.16 12.71 -8.97
CA SER A 72 12.70 12.53 -10.32
C SER A 72 12.55 13.76 -11.23
N GLY A 73 11.85 14.81 -10.77
CA GLY A 73 11.62 16.02 -11.58
C GLY A 73 10.61 15.83 -12.71
N VAL A 74 10.68 16.72 -13.72
CA VAL A 74 9.77 16.68 -14.89
C VAL A 74 10.30 15.71 -15.93
N ILE A 75 9.54 14.64 -16.22
CA ILE A 75 9.89 13.65 -17.22
C ILE A 75 8.92 13.78 -18.39
N ARG A 76 9.49 13.90 -19.59
CA ARG A 76 8.71 14.08 -20.83
C ARG A 76 8.35 12.76 -21.50
N GLU A 77 9.15 11.72 -21.31
CA GLU A 77 8.90 10.39 -21.85
C GLU A 77 8.61 9.40 -20.73
N LYS A 78 7.67 8.50 -20.97
CA LYS A 78 7.29 7.43 -20.04
C LYS A 78 7.45 6.09 -20.75
N ASN A 79 8.43 5.30 -20.29
CA ASN A 79 8.58 3.89 -20.62
C ASN A 79 9.23 3.16 -19.45
N ASP A 80 9.12 1.85 -19.44
CA ASP A 80 9.59 1.01 -18.33
C ASP A 80 11.10 1.09 -18.12
N VAL A 81 11.88 1.39 -19.15
CA VAL A 81 13.34 1.58 -19.08
C VAL A 81 13.67 2.84 -18.30
N ILE A 82 13.00 3.95 -18.63
CA ILE A 82 13.19 5.24 -17.95
C ILE A 82 12.74 5.13 -16.51
N ASP A 83 11.59 4.50 -16.26
CA ASP A 83 11.07 4.29 -14.90
C ASP A 83 12.04 3.45 -14.07
N ALA A 84 12.63 2.38 -14.61
CA ALA A 84 13.63 1.56 -13.92
C ALA A 84 14.91 2.36 -13.59
N ILE A 85 15.40 3.19 -14.51
CA ILE A 85 16.56 4.05 -14.30
C ILE A 85 16.27 5.08 -13.19
N MET A 86 15.06 5.65 -13.20
CA MET A 86 14.65 6.62 -12.17
C MET A 86 14.58 6.00 -10.79
N ILE A 87 13.99 4.81 -10.67
CA ILE A 87 13.95 4.06 -9.41
C ILE A 87 15.37 3.76 -8.91
N ALA A 88 16.25 3.32 -9.82
CA ALA A 88 17.63 3.03 -9.46
C ALA A 88 18.40 4.30 -9.03
N ARG A 89 18.18 5.43 -9.71
CA ARG A 89 18.77 6.72 -9.37
C ARG A 89 18.25 7.26 -8.04
N TYR A 90 16.95 7.13 -7.79
CA TYR A 90 16.33 7.45 -6.49
C TYR A 90 17.02 6.66 -5.37
N GLY A 91 17.09 5.33 -5.50
CA GLY A 91 17.72 4.46 -4.52
C GLY A 91 19.21 4.81 -4.27
N TRP A 92 19.93 5.21 -5.31
CA TRP A 92 21.33 5.63 -5.17
C TRP A 92 21.47 6.99 -4.49
N LEU A 93 20.69 7.99 -4.87
CA LEU A 93 20.74 9.35 -4.31
C LEU A 93 20.40 9.38 -2.82
N HIS A 94 19.41 8.58 -2.43
CA HIS A 94 18.91 8.54 -1.04
C HIS A 94 19.45 7.34 -0.23
N ARG A 95 20.48 6.63 -0.70
CA ARG A 95 20.98 5.40 -0.10
C ARG A 95 21.37 5.51 1.37
N GLU A 96 21.75 6.70 1.83
CA GLU A 96 22.14 6.95 3.22
C GLU A 96 20.93 7.26 4.11
N GLU A 97 19.82 7.71 3.51
CA GLU A 97 18.59 8.06 4.19
C GLU A 97 17.58 6.88 4.21
N LEU A 98 17.67 6.00 3.20
CA LEU A 98 16.76 4.89 3.03
C LEU A 98 17.07 3.75 3.99
N SER A 99 16.10 3.40 4.82
CA SER A 99 16.18 2.20 5.66
C SER A 99 15.75 0.96 4.87
N PRO A 100 16.44 -0.18 5.03
CA PRO A 100 16.02 -1.45 4.45
C PRO A 100 14.57 -1.77 4.79
N SER A 101 13.81 -2.21 3.79
CA SER A 101 12.43 -2.63 4.02
C SER A 101 12.39 -4.00 4.67
N GLU A 102 11.55 -4.12 5.66
CA GLU A 102 11.24 -5.39 6.31
C GLU A 102 9.92 -5.95 5.78
N LEU A 103 9.87 -7.26 5.62
CA LEU A 103 8.60 -7.91 5.35
C LEU A 103 7.70 -7.79 6.58
N LYS A 104 6.43 -7.51 6.32
CA LYS A 104 5.42 -7.65 7.36
C LYS A 104 5.28 -9.12 7.73
N ASP A 105 4.97 -9.38 8.99
CA ASP A 105 4.64 -10.71 9.48
C ASP A 105 3.48 -11.31 8.65
N ASN A 106 3.47 -12.64 8.49
CA ASN A 106 2.45 -13.32 7.69
C ASN A 106 1.02 -12.98 8.10
N GLU A 107 0.79 -12.80 9.39
CA GLU A 107 -0.50 -12.37 9.95
C GLU A 107 -0.90 -10.98 9.46
N LEU A 108 0.03 -10.03 9.46
CA LEU A 108 -0.23 -8.68 8.91
C LEU A 108 -0.44 -8.68 7.40
N LEU A 109 0.26 -9.55 6.66
CA LEU A 109 0.02 -9.72 5.23
C LEU A 109 -1.39 -10.26 4.97
N GLU A 110 -1.85 -11.20 5.81
CA GLU A 110 -3.23 -11.72 5.74
C GLU A 110 -4.26 -10.66 6.09
N VAL A 111 -4.03 -9.87 7.16
CA VAL A 111 -4.86 -8.70 7.50
C VAL A 111 -4.98 -7.76 6.30
N GLY A 112 -3.87 -7.43 5.64
CA GLY A 112 -3.87 -6.58 4.45
C GLY A 112 -4.68 -7.15 3.29
N ARG A 113 -4.58 -8.46 3.02
CA ARG A 113 -5.37 -9.14 1.97
C ARG A 113 -6.86 -9.09 2.27
N LEU A 114 -7.27 -9.38 3.52
CA LEU A 114 -8.66 -9.33 3.94
C LEU A 114 -9.23 -7.91 3.85
N LEU A 115 -8.47 -6.90 4.26
CA LEU A 115 -8.86 -5.49 4.12
C LEU A 115 -9.06 -5.08 2.66
N ALA A 116 -8.12 -5.43 1.77
CA ALA A 116 -8.20 -5.10 0.36
C ALA A 116 -9.44 -5.76 -0.31
N LEU A 117 -9.68 -7.04 -0.02
CA LEU A 117 -10.85 -7.76 -0.52
C LEU A 117 -12.15 -7.15 0.02
N ARG A 118 -12.21 -6.86 1.31
CA ARG A 118 -13.36 -6.19 1.93
C ARG A 118 -13.69 -4.87 1.23
N ASP A 119 -12.69 -4.03 1.02
CA ASP A 119 -12.87 -2.72 0.39
C ASP A 119 -13.35 -2.85 -1.06
N GLN A 120 -12.87 -3.84 -1.80
CA GLN A 120 -13.37 -4.14 -3.13
C GLN A 120 -14.85 -4.54 -3.11
N LEU A 121 -15.25 -5.44 -2.19
CA LEU A 121 -16.65 -5.87 -2.06
C LEU A 121 -17.56 -4.72 -1.61
N VAL A 122 -17.08 -3.84 -0.73
CA VAL A 122 -17.84 -2.64 -0.32
C VAL A 122 -18.05 -1.69 -1.49
N ARG A 123 -17.02 -1.43 -2.31
CA ARG A 123 -17.15 -0.60 -3.52
C ARG A 123 -18.17 -1.19 -4.48
N ASN A 124 -18.08 -2.49 -4.77
CA ASN A 124 -19.02 -3.18 -5.66
C ASN A 124 -20.47 -3.09 -5.13
N ARG A 125 -20.67 -3.36 -3.83
CA ARG A 125 -21.97 -3.24 -3.18
C ARG A 125 -22.53 -1.81 -3.26
N THR A 126 -21.68 -0.81 -3.07
CA THR A 126 -22.09 0.60 -3.13
C THR A 126 -22.53 0.98 -4.54
N GLY A 127 -21.80 0.55 -5.58
CA GLY A 127 -22.21 0.75 -6.97
C GLY A 127 -23.57 0.14 -7.26
N LEU A 128 -23.78 -1.15 -6.87
CA LEU A 128 -25.10 -1.81 -7.08
C LEU A 128 -26.24 -1.12 -6.32
N LYS A 129 -25.98 -0.60 -5.10
CA LYS A 129 -26.96 0.18 -4.34
C LYS A 129 -27.34 1.48 -5.06
N SER A 130 -26.38 2.17 -5.68
CA SER A 130 -26.64 3.39 -6.48
C SER A 130 -27.56 3.04 -7.65
N THR A 131 -27.21 2.04 -8.45
CA THR A 131 -28.02 1.58 -9.59
C THR A 131 -29.44 1.17 -9.17
N LEU A 132 -29.56 0.43 -8.06
CA LEU A 132 -30.88 0.05 -7.53
C LEU A 132 -31.70 1.29 -7.11
N SER A 133 -31.06 2.29 -6.50
CA SER A 133 -31.72 3.53 -6.11
C SER A 133 -32.24 4.31 -7.33
N GLU A 134 -31.46 4.36 -8.43
CA GLU A 134 -31.85 5.01 -9.68
C GLU A 134 -33.01 4.28 -10.35
N LEU A 135 -32.94 2.95 -10.47
CA LEU A 135 -34.02 2.15 -11.05
C LEU A 135 -35.34 2.29 -10.26
N LYS A 136 -35.28 2.33 -8.95
CA LYS A 136 -36.48 2.55 -8.11
C LYS A 136 -37.16 3.89 -8.32
N LYS A 137 -36.41 4.93 -8.73
CA LYS A 137 -36.98 6.24 -9.07
C LYS A 137 -37.67 6.24 -10.45
N LEU A 138 -37.20 5.38 -11.38
CA LEU A 138 -37.71 5.29 -12.74
C LEU A 138 -38.93 4.37 -12.88
N LEU A 139 -39.02 3.33 -12.02
CA LEU A 139 -40.03 2.29 -12.14
C LEU A 139 -41.22 2.52 -11.19
N SER A 140 -42.42 2.50 -11.73
CA SER A 140 -43.67 2.63 -10.95
C SER A 140 -43.91 1.43 -10.02
N SER A 141 -43.40 0.23 -10.36
CA SER A 141 -43.43 -0.99 -9.54
C SER A 141 -42.09 -1.70 -9.50
N SER A 142 -41.20 -1.20 -8.66
CA SER A 142 -39.84 -1.76 -8.50
C SER A 142 -39.80 -3.13 -7.82
N SER A 143 -40.85 -3.51 -7.07
CA SER A 143 -40.90 -4.76 -6.32
C SER A 143 -41.05 -6.01 -7.18
N THR A 144 -41.65 -5.91 -8.35
CA THR A 144 -41.86 -7.02 -9.30
C THR A 144 -40.82 -7.09 -10.41
N ASP A 145 -40.06 -6.02 -10.59
CA ASP A 145 -39.05 -5.92 -11.65
C ASP A 145 -37.86 -6.89 -11.41
N THR A 146 -37.52 -7.64 -12.46
CA THR A 146 -36.46 -8.65 -12.41
C THR A 146 -35.09 -8.04 -12.15
N CYS A 147 -34.79 -6.86 -12.72
CA CYS A 147 -33.52 -6.19 -12.51
C CYS A 147 -33.37 -5.76 -11.04
N CYS A 148 -34.43 -5.19 -10.45
CA CYS A 148 -34.44 -4.80 -9.06
C CYS A 148 -34.23 -6.02 -8.13
N LYS A 149 -34.92 -7.15 -8.40
CA LYS A 149 -34.76 -8.40 -7.63
C LYS A 149 -33.33 -8.94 -7.71
N THR A 150 -32.75 -8.95 -8.91
CA THR A 150 -31.36 -9.40 -9.12
C THR A 150 -30.37 -8.53 -8.38
N LEU A 151 -30.53 -7.21 -8.44
CA LEU A 151 -29.68 -6.27 -7.71
C LEU A 151 -29.77 -6.45 -6.18
N VAL A 152 -30.98 -6.62 -5.65
CA VAL A 152 -31.21 -6.89 -4.22
C VAL A 152 -30.52 -8.19 -3.79
N SER A 153 -30.66 -9.27 -4.57
CA SER A 153 -30.00 -10.55 -4.31
C SER A 153 -28.49 -10.40 -4.29
N SER A 154 -27.90 -9.71 -5.29
CA SER A 154 -26.46 -9.46 -5.38
C SER A 154 -25.94 -8.62 -4.21
N ILE A 155 -26.67 -7.57 -3.82
CA ILE A 155 -26.34 -6.73 -2.67
C ILE A 155 -26.36 -7.54 -1.36
N THR A 156 -27.35 -8.41 -1.20
CA THR A 156 -27.46 -9.29 -0.03
C THR A 156 -26.31 -10.29 0.03
N HIS A 157 -25.96 -10.89 -1.12
CA HIS A 157 -24.82 -11.80 -1.23
C HIS A 157 -23.49 -11.09 -0.86
N LEU A 158 -23.23 -9.92 -1.44
CA LEU A 158 -22.03 -9.13 -1.11
C LEU A 158 -21.97 -8.73 0.35
N THR A 159 -23.11 -8.39 0.96
CA THR A 159 -23.17 -8.07 2.39
C THR A 159 -22.80 -9.29 3.24
N SER A 160 -23.28 -10.47 2.89
CA SER A 160 -22.90 -11.73 3.56
C SER A 160 -21.39 -12.00 3.45
N GLN A 161 -20.80 -11.80 2.26
CA GLN A 161 -19.35 -11.97 2.06
C GLN A 161 -18.53 -10.98 2.88
N ILE A 162 -18.95 -9.71 2.93
CA ILE A 162 -18.29 -8.68 3.76
C ILE A 162 -18.31 -9.10 5.23
N ASN A 163 -19.44 -9.55 5.75
CA ASN A 163 -19.56 -9.99 7.13
C ASN A 163 -18.66 -11.21 7.44
N LYS A 164 -18.52 -12.15 6.50
CA LYS A 164 -17.61 -13.30 6.64
C LYS A 164 -16.15 -12.83 6.74
N ILE A 165 -15.73 -11.89 5.88
CA ILE A 165 -14.38 -11.33 5.90
C ILE A 165 -14.11 -10.58 7.20
N GLU A 166 -15.05 -9.77 7.66
CA GLU A 166 -14.91 -9.04 8.93
C GLU A 166 -14.83 -10.00 10.14
N LYS A 167 -15.55 -11.12 10.11
CA LYS A 167 -15.42 -12.17 11.12
C LYS A 167 -14.05 -12.84 11.09
N GLN A 168 -13.54 -13.18 9.91
CA GLN A 168 -12.19 -13.74 9.75
C GLN A 168 -11.11 -12.75 10.23
N LEU A 169 -11.23 -11.48 9.84
CA LEU A 169 -10.32 -10.41 10.27
C LEU A 169 -10.29 -10.29 11.80
N LYS A 170 -11.45 -10.29 12.43
CA LYS A 170 -11.58 -10.25 13.90
C LYS A 170 -10.94 -11.46 14.57
N THR A 171 -11.15 -12.66 14.00
CA THR A 171 -10.54 -13.90 14.51
C THR A 171 -9.03 -13.85 14.39
N LEU A 172 -8.50 -13.50 13.21
CA LEU A 172 -7.06 -13.40 12.95
C LEU A 172 -6.36 -12.44 13.94
N ILE A 173 -6.93 -11.26 14.13
CA ILE A 173 -6.37 -10.27 15.07
C ILE A 173 -6.41 -10.79 16.51
N LYS A 174 -7.45 -11.52 16.90
CA LYS A 174 -7.57 -12.05 18.27
C LYS A 174 -6.64 -13.21 18.56
N THR A 175 -6.37 -14.06 17.57
CA THR A 175 -5.51 -15.24 17.73
C THR A 175 -4.03 -14.88 17.76
N SER A 176 -3.65 -13.74 17.20
CA SER A 176 -2.29 -13.22 17.27
C SER A 176 -2.09 -12.42 18.56
N GLU A 177 -1.21 -12.88 19.43
CA GLU A 177 -0.90 -12.19 20.69
C GLU A 177 -0.41 -10.75 20.43
N ALA A 178 0.54 -10.60 19.52
CA ALA A 178 1.14 -9.31 19.17
C ALA A 178 0.12 -8.30 18.60
N LEU A 179 -0.80 -8.77 17.73
CA LEU A 179 -1.83 -7.90 17.15
C LEU A 179 -2.94 -7.61 18.16
N SER A 180 -3.33 -8.59 18.98
CA SER A 180 -4.43 -8.48 19.94
C SER A 180 -4.18 -7.40 20.99
N GLN A 181 -2.97 -7.27 21.49
CA GLN A 181 -2.62 -6.26 22.51
C GLN A 181 -2.78 -4.85 21.92
N ASN A 182 -2.15 -4.56 20.79
CA ASN A 182 -2.24 -3.26 20.15
C ASN A 182 -3.66 -2.97 19.65
N TYR A 183 -4.37 -3.98 19.13
CA TYR A 183 -5.77 -3.83 18.72
C TYR A 183 -6.67 -3.39 19.89
N LYS A 184 -6.53 -3.98 21.08
CA LYS A 184 -7.29 -3.57 22.27
C LYS A 184 -7.01 -2.12 22.64
N LEU A 185 -5.74 -1.69 22.59
CA LEU A 185 -5.37 -0.30 22.88
C LEU A 185 -5.98 0.67 21.87
N ILE A 186 -5.91 0.36 20.58
CA ILE A 186 -6.47 1.23 19.54
C ILE A 186 -8.00 1.34 19.66
N THR A 187 -8.66 0.21 19.85
CA THR A 187 -10.14 0.15 19.89
C THR A 187 -10.74 0.62 21.21
N SER A 188 -9.92 0.91 22.23
CA SER A 188 -10.38 1.62 23.43
C SER A 188 -10.76 3.07 23.13
N LEU A 189 -10.24 3.64 22.03
CA LEU A 189 -10.61 4.98 21.58
C LEU A 189 -11.99 4.96 20.92
N LYS A 190 -12.89 5.79 21.41
CA LYS A 190 -14.26 5.93 20.87
C LYS A 190 -14.20 6.32 19.39
N GLY A 191 -14.92 5.57 18.56
CA GLY A 191 -14.97 5.79 17.10
C GLY A 191 -14.03 4.91 16.28
N ILE A 192 -13.11 4.19 16.91
CA ILE A 192 -12.26 3.22 16.22
C ILE A 192 -12.86 1.81 16.32
N GLY A 193 -13.45 1.35 15.22
CA GLY A 193 -13.99 -0.01 15.09
C GLY A 193 -12.98 -0.99 14.47
N LEU A 194 -13.48 -2.21 14.16
CA LEU A 194 -12.68 -3.32 13.61
C LEU A 194 -11.85 -2.90 12.39
N VAL A 195 -12.47 -2.26 11.41
CA VAL A 195 -11.83 -1.97 10.13
C VAL A 195 -10.73 -0.92 10.29
N VAL A 196 -11.02 0.17 10.98
CA VAL A 196 -10.04 1.25 11.23
C VAL A 196 -8.88 0.71 12.09
N GLY A 197 -9.19 -0.06 13.15
CA GLY A 197 -8.17 -0.69 13.98
C GLY A 197 -7.27 -1.63 13.19
N ALA A 198 -7.83 -2.46 12.33
CA ALA A 198 -7.07 -3.36 11.46
C ALA A 198 -6.22 -2.61 10.42
N GLN A 199 -6.74 -1.51 9.83
CA GLN A 199 -5.97 -0.64 8.93
C GLN A 199 -4.79 -0.01 9.65
N LEU A 200 -4.99 0.50 10.86
CA LEU A 200 -3.90 1.06 11.67
C LEU A 200 -2.81 0.01 11.93
N LEU A 201 -3.16 -1.20 12.37
CA LEU A 201 -2.20 -2.27 12.56
C LEU A 201 -1.42 -2.58 11.27
N TYR A 202 -2.11 -2.68 10.14
CA TYR A 202 -1.51 -3.03 8.86
C TYR A 202 -0.57 -1.93 8.35
N HIS A 203 -1.00 -0.67 8.32
CA HIS A 203 -0.23 0.44 7.76
C HIS A 203 0.94 0.86 8.62
N THR A 204 0.83 0.71 9.95
CA THR A 204 1.91 1.01 10.89
C THR A 204 2.89 -0.15 11.11
N ASN A 205 2.67 -1.30 10.45
CA ASN A 205 3.40 -2.55 10.74
C ASN A 205 3.35 -2.89 12.23
N ASN A 206 2.13 -2.94 12.77
CA ASN A 206 1.89 -3.12 14.22
C ASN A 206 2.63 -2.10 15.10
N PHE A 207 2.66 -0.83 14.66
CA PHE A 207 3.37 0.30 15.27
C PHE A 207 4.89 0.22 15.30
N LYS A 208 5.50 -0.70 14.56
CA LYS A 208 6.96 -0.79 14.41
C LYS A 208 7.53 0.20 13.37
N ARG A 209 6.68 0.79 12.52
CA ARG A 209 7.10 1.62 11.37
C ARG A 209 7.49 3.04 11.75
N PHE A 210 6.97 3.58 12.83
CA PHE A 210 7.12 4.99 13.18
C PHE A 210 7.73 5.12 14.58
N ASP A 211 8.80 5.89 14.69
CA ASP A 211 9.48 6.13 15.97
C ASP A 211 8.76 7.19 16.83
N SER A 212 7.87 7.98 16.19
CA SER A 212 7.14 9.05 16.88
C SER A 212 5.73 9.25 16.33
N TRP A 213 4.84 9.78 17.19
CA TRP A 213 3.50 10.17 16.79
C TRP A 213 3.49 11.28 15.71
N ARG A 214 4.55 12.11 15.64
CA ARG A 214 4.67 13.16 14.61
C ARG A 214 4.88 12.58 13.22
N GLN A 215 5.73 11.56 13.09
CA GLN A 215 5.92 10.83 11.84
C GLN A 215 4.62 10.14 11.41
N PHE A 216 3.92 9.50 12.35
CA PHE A 216 2.62 8.87 12.08
C PHE A 216 1.55 9.89 11.66
N SER A 217 1.45 11.04 12.35
CA SER A 217 0.51 12.12 12.01
C SER A 217 0.80 12.70 10.61
N SER A 218 2.08 12.84 10.25
CA SER A 218 2.49 13.25 8.90
C SER A 218 2.08 12.22 7.85
N TYR A 219 2.29 10.95 8.13
CA TYR A 219 1.88 9.84 7.24
C TYR A 219 0.36 9.79 7.04
N CYS A 220 -0.41 10.02 8.08
CA CYS A 220 -1.88 10.08 8.01
C CYS A 220 -2.42 11.37 7.37
N GLY A 221 -1.54 12.33 7.01
CA GLY A 221 -1.96 13.62 6.46
C GLY A 221 -2.69 14.50 7.44
N THR A 222 -2.64 14.21 8.74
CA THR A 222 -3.30 14.99 9.80
C THR A 222 -2.40 16.07 10.37
N ALA A 223 -1.09 16.03 10.10
CA ALA A 223 -0.16 17.06 10.55
C ALA A 223 -0.35 18.35 9.73
N PRO A 224 -0.61 19.49 10.39
CA PRO A 224 -0.75 20.77 9.71
C PRO A 224 0.62 21.35 9.37
N PHE A 225 0.95 21.44 8.09
CA PHE A 225 2.19 22.09 7.64
C PHE A 225 1.97 23.58 7.38
N GLY A 226 2.89 24.41 7.89
CA GLY A 226 2.92 25.84 7.61
C GLY A 226 3.41 26.09 6.18
N HIS A 227 2.75 26.99 5.47
CA HIS A 227 3.20 27.54 4.20
C HIS A 227 3.55 29.01 4.40
N SER A 228 4.84 29.32 4.47
CA SER A 228 5.32 30.70 4.47
C SER A 228 6.38 30.85 3.38
N SER A 229 6.32 31.96 2.64
CA SER A 229 7.33 32.33 1.66
C SER A 229 7.64 33.80 1.86
N GLY A 230 8.88 34.09 2.28
CA GLY A 230 9.32 35.44 2.62
C GLY A 230 8.54 36.06 3.78
N SER A 231 8.61 37.36 3.91
CA SER A 231 7.94 38.14 4.97
C SER A 231 6.45 38.43 4.69
N SER A 232 5.97 38.20 3.45
CA SER A 232 4.66 38.66 2.99
C SER A 232 3.59 37.57 2.79
N ILE A 233 3.96 36.29 2.77
CA ILE A 233 3.00 35.21 2.51
C ILE A 233 2.91 34.27 3.71
N HIS A 234 1.86 34.45 4.52
CA HIS A 234 1.49 33.52 5.58
C HIS A 234 0.15 32.84 5.22
N LYS A 235 0.20 31.61 4.69
CA LYS A 235 -1.01 30.83 4.44
C LYS A 235 -1.40 30.04 5.68
N LYS A 236 -2.72 29.84 5.88
CA LYS A 236 -3.23 28.95 6.94
C LYS A 236 -2.60 27.56 6.81
N ARG A 237 -2.20 26.99 7.94
CA ARG A 237 -1.69 25.61 8.00
C ARG A 237 -2.73 24.65 7.41
N LYS A 238 -2.30 23.79 6.50
CA LYS A 238 -3.15 22.77 5.87
C LYS A 238 -2.51 21.40 6.00
N CYS A 239 -3.36 20.39 6.16
CA CYS A 239 -2.91 19.01 6.05
C CYS A 239 -2.47 18.69 4.62
N HIS A 240 -1.49 17.83 4.47
CA HIS A 240 -1.00 17.43 3.15
C HIS A 240 -1.97 16.42 2.53
N PRO A 241 -2.36 16.56 1.24
CA PRO A 241 -3.33 15.67 0.60
C PRO A 241 -2.82 14.25 0.33
N MET A 242 -1.59 13.93 0.74
CA MET A 242 -0.96 12.61 0.58
C MET A 242 -0.92 11.79 1.87
N GLY A 243 -1.53 12.28 2.93
CA GLY A 243 -1.71 11.51 4.15
C GLY A 243 -2.83 10.51 4.04
#